data_acf9e84cb66b42841777fe7855949b02
#
_entry.id   acf9e84cb66b42841777fe7855949b02
#
_cell.length_a   1.000
_cell.length_b   1.000
_cell.length_c   1.000
_cell.angle_alpha   90.00
_cell.angle_beta   90.00
_cell.angle_gamma   90.00
#
_symmetry.space_group_name_H-M   'P 1'
#
loop_
_entity.id
_entity.type
_entity.pdbx_description
1 polymer ?
#
loop_
_entity_poly.entity_id
_entity_poly.type
_entity_poly.pdbx_seq_one_letter_code
_entity_poly.pdbx_strand_id
1 'polypeptide(L)'
;AALDSGSVAIAKQEGSIKYIDAGNITSSVYRDTIKKIKRTELVLYERSNSNTCIHQKPRIRQGQYVKKGQILADSAATVGGELSLGKNILVAYMPWEGYNFEDAVLISERLVYEDIYTSLQIVRYEIGIYMTSEGPEIITKEIPHLDAHSLRHLDENGLVTLGSWIET
;
A
#
# COMPACT_ATOMS: atom_id res chain seq x y z
N ALA A 1 15.10 -5.07 13.19
CA ALA A 1 14.32 -5.86 12.23
C ALA A 1 13.75 -4.99 11.13
N ALA A 2 12.92 -3.95 11.44
CA ALA A 2 12.28 -3.12 10.42
C ALA A 2 13.29 -2.37 9.52
N LEU A 3 14.39 -1.88 10.08
CA LEU A 3 15.45 -1.21 9.33
C LEU A 3 16.18 -2.17 8.37
N ASP A 4 16.43 -3.41 8.81
CA ASP A 4 17.16 -4.40 8.04
C ASP A 4 16.32 -5.07 6.96
N SER A 5 14.99 -5.07 7.12
CA SER A 5 14.05 -5.63 6.13
C SER A 5 13.95 -4.81 4.84
N GLY A 6 14.48 -3.58 4.81
CA GLY A 6 14.37 -2.68 3.67
C GLY A 6 13.00 -2.01 3.50
N SER A 7 12.06 -2.25 4.42
CA SER A 7 10.73 -1.62 4.37
C SER A 7 10.77 -0.12 4.66
N VAL A 8 11.80 0.35 5.34
CA VAL A 8 12.01 1.75 5.71
C VAL A 8 13.09 2.37 4.83
N ALA A 9 12.85 3.57 4.31
CA ALA A 9 13.87 4.30 3.56
C ALA A 9 14.82 5.05 4.50
N ILE A 10 16.12 4.82 4.36
CA ILE A 10 17.17 5.33 5.22
C ILE A 10 18.14 6.22 4.45
N ALA A 11 18.61 7.29 5.08
CA ALA A 11 19.65 8.15 4.53
C ALA A 11 21.00 7.40 4.45
N LYS A 12 21.47 7.11 3.24
CA LYS A 12 22.77 6.46 3.02
C LYS A 12 23.95 7.40 3.29
N GLN A 13 23.71 8.71 3.26
CA GLN A 13 24.69 9.77 3.49
C GLN A 13 24.01 10.95 4.17
N GLU A 14 24.77 11.77 4.87
CA GLU A 14 24.30 13.01 5.47
C GLU A 14 24.11 14.11 4.42
N GLY A 15 23.18 15.01 4.64
CA GLY A 15 22.91 16.11 3.73
C GLY A 15 21.63 16.88 4.02
N SER A 16 21.36 17.88 3.21
CA SER A 16 20.15 18.71 3.30
C SER A 16 19.14 18.27 2.27
N ILE A 17 17.88 18.13 2.67
CA ILE A 17 16.78 17.76 1.81
C ILE A 17 16.37 18.95 0.95
N LYS A 18 16.39 18.79 -0.36
CA LYS A 18 16.07 19.84 -1.34
C LYS A 18 14.64 19.77 -1.84
N TYR A 19 14.16 18.56 -2.07
CA TYR A 19 12.82 18.35 -2.61
C TYR A 19 12.27 17.02 -2.12
N ILE A 20 10.96 16.99 -1.88
CA ILE A 20 10.21 15.80 -1.46
C ILE A 20 8.92 15.76 -2.25
N ASP A 21 8.63 14.63 -2.84
CA ASP A 21 7.32 14.27 -3.35
C ASP A 21 6.90 12.89 -2.82
N ALA A 22 5.74 12.40 -3.25
CA ALA A 22 5.23 11.11 -2.81
C ALA A 22 6.16 9.94 -3.17
N GLY A 23 6.86 10.03 -4.31
CA GLY A 23 7.69 8.93 -4.84
C GLY A 23 9.19 9.17 -4.71
N ASN A 24 9.63 10.39 -4.36
CA ASN A 24 11.05 10.71 -4.40
C ASN A 24 11.48 11.69 -3.32
N ILE A 25 12.65 11.45 -2.79
CA ILE A 25 13.35 12.37 -1.89
C ILE A 25 14.67 12.77 -2.55
N THR A 26 14.85 14.05 -2.79
CA THR A 26 16.09 14.61 -3.34
C THR A 26 16.89 15.28 -2.24
N SER A 27 18.08 14.79 -1.98
CA SER A 27 19.02 15.33 -0.99
C SER A 27 20.26 15.90 -1.65
N SER A 28 20.78 16.96 -1.06
CA SER A 28 22.08 17.55 -1.40
C SER A 28 23.11 17.04 -0.40
N VAL A 29 24.07 16.29 -0.88
CA VAL A 29 25.13 15.66 -0.10
C VAL A 29 26.44 16.34 -0.43
N TYR A 30 27.25 16.64 0.59
CA TYR A 30 28.60 17.14 0.39
C TYR A 30 29.59 15.97 0.54
N ARG A 31 30.43 15.77 -0.47
CA ARG A 31 31.57 14.85 -0.42
C ARG A 31 32.78 15.57 -0.95
N ASP A 32 33.82 15.73 -0.11
CA ASP A 32 35.10 16.34 -0.47
C ASP A 32 34.96 17.68 -1.21
N THR A 33 34.18 18.62 -0.65
CA THR A 33 33.91 19.95 -1.23
C THR A 33 32.98 19.95 -2.44
N ILE A 34 32.61 18.78 -3.00
CA ILE A 34 31.71 18.68 -4.17
C ILE A 34 30.29 18.42 -3.68
N LYS A 35 29.36 19.32 -4.05
CA LYS A 35 27.94 19.15 -3.82
C LYS A 35 27.35 18.17 -4.85
N LYS A 36 26.85 17.02 -4.38
CA LYS A 36 26.15 16.05 -5.21
C LYS A 36 24.67 16.03 -4.86
N ILE A 37 23.84 15.88 -5.87
CA ILE A 37 22.41 15.66 -5.69
C ILE A 37 22.18 14.14 -5.72
N LYS A 38 21.49 13.64 -4.69
CA LYS A 38 21.11 12.25 -4.58
C LYS A 38 19.60 12.13 -4.55
N ARG A 39 19.05 11.30 -5.42
CA ARG A 39 17.64 10.93 -5.45
C ARG A 39 17.47 9.59 -4.74
N THR A 40 16.50 9.51 -3.85
CA THR A 40 16.04 8.28 -3.20
C THR A 40 14.60 8.05 -3.64
N GLU A 41 14.37 6.99 -4.36
CA GLU A 41 13.04 6.58 -4.80
C GLU A 41 12.33 5.87 -3.64
N LEU A 42 11.05 6.14 -3.48
CA LEU A 42 10.18 5.53 -2.48
C LEU A 42 9.29 4.49 -3.14
N VAL A 43 9.02 3.44 -2.41
CA VAL A 43 8.08 2.40 -2.85
C VAL A 43 6.66 2.87 -2.65
N LEU A 44 5.86 2.84 -3.70
CA LEU A 44 4.46 3.28 -3.72
C LEU A 44 3.54 2.13 -4.13
N TYR A 45 2.61 1.76 -3.25
CA TYR A 45 1.55 0.79 -3.53
C TYR A 45 2.03 -0.51 -4.19
N GLU A 46 3.15 -1.06 -3.71
CA GLU A 46 3.66 -2.34 -4.18
C GLU A 46 3.02 -3.51 -3.41
N ARG A 47 2.70 -4.57 -4.13
CA ARG A 47 2.15 -5.78 -3.53
C ARG A 47 3.23 -6.59 -2.82
N SER A 48 3.02 -6.91 -1.55
CA SER A 48 3.86 -7.86 -0.82
C SER A 48 3.50 -9.32 -1.16
N ASN A 49 4.32 -10.26 -0.69
CA ASN A 49 4.06 -11.70 -0.88
C ASN A 49 2.72 -12.16 -0.27
N SER A 50 2.26 -11.51 0.77
CA SER A 50 0.99 -11.82 1.46
C SER A 50 -0.17 -10.93 1.01
N ASN A 51 -0.09 -10.33 -0.19
CA ASN A 51 -1.09 -9.41 -0.74
C ASN A 51 -1.32 -8.13 0.08
N THR A 52 -0.43 -7.80 0.99
CA THR A 52 -0.46 -6.52 1.71
C THR A 52 0.17 -5.41 0.87
N CYS A 53 -0.11 -4.17 1.21
CA CYS A 53 0.41 -3.01 0.51
C CYS A 53 1.71 -2.52 1.15
N ILE A 54 2.78 -2.44 0.36
CA ILE A 54 4.01 -1.74 0.73
C ILE A 54 3.90 -0.33 0.19
N HIS A 55 3.89 0.65 1.08
CA HIS A 55 3.81 2.06 0.73
C HIS A 55 4.64 2.89 1.69
N GLN A 56 5.63 3.60 1.16
CA GLN A 56 6.55 4.41 1.96
C GLN A 56 6.08 5.87 2.00
N LYS A 57 5.93 6.42 3.20
CA LYS A 57 5.55 7.82 3.44
C LYS A 57 6.71 8.62 3.99
N PRO A 58 7.09 9.76 3.38
CA PRO A 58 8.13 10.64 3.89
C PRO A 58 7.84 11.12 5.31
N ARG A 59 8.85 11.09 6.19
CA ARG A 59 8.78 11.60 7.58
C ARG A 59 9.58 12.89 7.78
N ILE A 60 10.32 13.29 6.79
CA ILE A 60 11.20 14.46 6.79
C ILE A 60 10.54 15.64 6.09
N ARG A 61 11.09 16.83 6.29
CA ARG A 61 10.61 18.06 5.65
C ARG A 61 11.67 18.62 4.69
N GLN A 62 11.22 19.36 3.70
CA GLN A 62 12.11 20.11 2.82
C GLN A 62 12.94 21.10 3.63
N GLY A 63 14.23 21.23 3.29
CA GLY A 63 15.19 22.06 4.03
C GLY A 63 15.83 21.39 5.26
N GLN A 64 15.28 20.26 5.74
CA GLN A 64 15.81 19.55 6.88
C GLN A 64 17.19 18.95 6.59
N TYR A 65 18.10 19.04 7.55
CA TYR A 65 19.36 18.31 7.51
C TYR A 65 19.18 16.92 8.08
N VAL A 66 19.67 15.90 7.37
CA VAL A 66 19.58 14.49 7.76
C VAL A 66 20.98 13.90 7.92
N LYS A 67 21.16 13.06 8.94
CA LYS A 67 22.38 12.32 9.20
C LYS A 67 22.35 10.98 8.49
N LYS A 68 23.53 10.39 8.25
CA LYS A 68 23.65 9.01 7.76
C LYS A 68 22.94 8.06 8.74
N GLY A 69 22.11 7.15 8.22
CA GLY A 69 21.30 6.20 9.00
C GLY A 69 19.97 6.75 9.50
N GLN A 70 19.69 8.04 9.32
CA GLN A 70 18.42 8.63 9.69
C GLN A 70 17.30 8.15 8.76
N ILE A 71 16.09 7.92 9.33
CA ILE A 71 14.92 7.48 8.62
C ILE A 71 14.39 8.64 7.77
N LEU A 72 14.16 8.35 6.49
CA LEU A 72 13.60 9.28 5.52
C LEU A 72 12.10 9.05 5.32
N ALA A 73 11.70 7.78 5.26
CA ALA A 73 10.30 7.39 5.08
C ALA A 73 9.98 6.09 5.83
N ASP A 74 8.80 6.04 6.41
CA ASP A 74 8.25 4.85 7.06
C ASP A 74 7.34 4.09 6.09
N SER A 75 7.21 2.78 6.30
CA SER A 75 6.27 1.89 5.61
C SER A 75 4.94 1.80 6.37
N ALA A 76 3.97 1.09 5.81
CA ALA A 76 2.63 0.93 6.39
C ALA A 76 2.63 0.31 7.80
N ALA A 77 3.59 -0.58 8.10
CA ALA A 77 3.70 -1.28 9.38
C ALA A 77 4.85 -0.77 10.25
N THR A 78 5.35 0.45 10.00
CA THR A 78 6.45 1.04 10.78
C THR A 78 6.14 2.47 11.21
N VAL A 79 6.63 2.85 12.36
CA VAL A 79 6.57 4.23 12.88
C VAL A 79 7.93 4.59 13.45
N GLY A 80 8.58 5.61 12.88
CA GLY A 80 9.93 6.00 13.30
C GLY A 80 10.99 4.91 13.10
N GLY A 81 10.78 4.01 12.11
CA GLY A 81 11.65 2.88 11.82
C GLY A 81 11.51 1.69 12.75
N GLU A 82 10.60 1.75 13.69
CA GLU A 82 10.24 0.62 14.55
C GLU A 82 9.00 -0.07 14.03
N LEU A 83 8.92 -1.38 14.27
CA LEU A 83 7.77 -2.18 13.86
C LEU A 83 6.53 -1.77 14.66
N SER A 84 5.45 -1.44 13.96
CA SER A 84 4.17 -1.03 14.53
C SER A 84 3.04 -1.82 13.86
N LEU A 85 2.81 -3.02 14.37
CA LEU A 85 1.76 -3.93 13.89
C LEU A 85 0.49 -3.71 14.70
N GLY A 86 -0.51 -3.06 14.09
CA GLY A 86 -1.81 -2.82 14.70
C GLY A 86 -1.85 -1.63 15.67
N LYS A 87 -2.88 -1.60 16.49
CA LYS A 87 -3.18 -0.51 17.44
C LYS A 87 -3.61 -1.08 18.78
N ASN A 88 -3.27 -0.36 19.86
CA ASN A 88 -3.78 -0.66 21.19
C ASN A 88 -5.21 -0.14 21.32
N ILE A 89 -6.12 -1.01 21.75
CA ILE A 89 -7.54 -0.69 21.92
C ILE A 89 -7.98 -1.12 23.29
N LEU A 90 -8.84 -0.30 23.90
CA LEU A 90 -9.49 -0.64 25.17
C LEU A 90 -10.54 -1.71 24.89
N VAL A 91 -10.45 -2.84 25.60
CA VAL A 91 -11.36 -4.00 25.48
C VAL A 91 -12.05 -4.23 26.81
N ALA A 92 -13.36 -4.49 26.76
CA ALA A 92 -14.14 -4.95 27.90
C ALA A 92 -14.62 -6.39 27.64
N TYR A 93 -14.35 -7.29 28.58
CA TYR A 93 -14.83 -8.68 28.55
C TYR A 93 -16.13 -8.76 29.38
N MET A 94 -17.26 -8.62 28.71
CA MET A 94 -18.57 -8.66 29.34
C MET A 94 -19.65 -9.05 28.36
N PRO A 95 -20.75 -9.71 28.80
CA PRO A 95 -21.92 -9.89 27.96
C PRO A 95 -22.58 -8.53 27.67
N TRP A 96 -23.04 -8.33 26.45
CA TRP A 96 -23.74 -7.12 26.03
C TRP A 96 -25.00 -7.46 25.23
N GLU A 97 -26.12 -7.54 25.91
CA GLU A 97 -27.46 -7.76 25.33
C GLU A 97 -27.54 -8.91 24.30
N GLY A 98 -26.66 -9.90 24.39
CA GLY A 98 -26.57 -11.03 23.47
C GLY A 98 -25.89 -10.76 22.14
N TYR A 99 -25.52 -9.50 21.82
CA TYR A 99 -24.89 -9.16 20.55
C TYR A 99 -23.45 -9.67 20.39
N ASN A 100 -22.84 -10.09 21.49
CA ASN A 100 -21.51 -10.70 21.49
C ASN A 100 -21.55 -12.18 21.90
N PHE A 101 -22.62 -12.89 21.52
CA PHE A 101 -22.78 -14.32 21.75
C PHE A 101 -21.79 -15.12 20.87
N GLU A 102 -21.23 -16.20 21.45
CA GLU A 102 -20.18 -17.02 20.83
C GLU A 102 -18.96 -16.20 20.39
N ASP A 103 -18.61 -16.22 19.10
CA ASP A 103 -17.44 -15.55 18.52
C ASP A 103 -17.75 -14.11 18.05
N ALA A 104 -18.96 -13.60 18.30
CA ALA A 104 -19.34 -12.26 17.92
C ALA A 104 -18.64 -11.21 18.81
N VAL A 105 -18.28 -10.08 18.22
CA VAL A 105 -17.64 -8.96 18.88
C VAL A 105 -18.34 -7.66 18.55
N LEU A 106 -18.62 -6.85 19.56
CA LEU A 106 -19.07 -5.48 19.37
C LEU A 106 -17.86 -4.56 19.24
N ILE A 107 -17.87 -3.72 18.25
CA ILE A 107 -16.83 -2.73 18.01
C ILE A 107 -17.40 -1.31 18.09
N SER A 108 -16.59 -0.37 18.52
CA SER A 108 -16.94 1.05 18.51
C SER A 108 -16.93 1.59 17.07
N GLU A 109 -17.91 2.42 16.71
CA GLU A 109 -17.92 3.13 15.41
C GLU A 109 -16.65 3.93 15.15
N ARG A 110 -15.97 4.39 16.20
CA ARG A 110 -14.68 5.07 16.09
C ARG A 110 -13.65 4.28 15.31
N LEU A 111 -13.64 2.93 15.44
CA LEU A 111 -12.71 2.07 14.70
C LEU A 111 -12.92 2.14 13.20
N VAL A 112 -14.17 2.37 12.78
CA VAL A 112 -14.56 2.52 11.38
C VAL A 112 -14.28 3.94 10.90
N TYR A 113 -14.74 4.97 11.63
CA TYR A 113 -14.57 6.37 11.23
C TYR A 113 -13.12 6.84 11.16
N GLU A 114 -12.27 6.36 12.07
CA GLU A 114 -10.86 6.74 12.12
C GLU A 114 -9.96 5.77 11.34
N ASP A 115 -10.53 4.80 10.63
CA ASP A 115 -9.79 3.78 9.85
C ASP A 115 -8.69 3.07 10.66
N ILE A 116 -8.95 2.81 11.96
CA ILE A 116 -7.92 2.33 12.91
C ILE A 116 -7.42 0.93 12.50
N TYR A 117 -8.34 0.05 12.07
CA TYR A 117 -8.03 -1.31 11.62
C TYR A 117 -8.15 -1.50 10.11
N THR A 118 -8.30 -0.42 9.37
CA THR A 118 -8.39 -0.47 7.91
C THR A 118 -7.05 -0.90 7.32
N SER A 119 -7.08 -1.90 6.48
CA SER A 119 -5.92 -2.39 5.75
C SER A 119 -6.14 -2.30 4.25
N LEU A 120 -5.06 -2.07 3.50
CA LEU A 120 -5.08 -2.10 2.06
C LEU A 120 -4.45 -3.41 1.58
N GLN A 121 -5.18 -4.14 0.74
CA GLN A 121 -4.70 -5.38 0.13
C GLN A 121 -4.59 -5.19 -1.38
N ILE A 122 -3.52 -5.72 -1.96
CA ILE A 122 -3.30 -5.70 -3.41
C ILE A 122 -3.32 -7.15 -3.89
N VAL A 123 -4.36 -7.50 -4.62
CA VAL A 123 -4.53 -8.85 -5.19
C VAL A 123 -4.23 -8.78 -6.69
N ARG A 124 -3.47 -9.74 -7.17
CA ARG A 124 -3.18 -9.91 -8.60
C ARG A 124 -3.93 -11.10 -9.13
N TYR A 125 -4.75 -10.88 -10.13
CA TYR A 125 -5.42 -11.93 -10.88
C TYR A 125 -4.70 -12.12 -12.22
N GLU A 126 -4.44 -13.36 -12.56
CA GLU A 126 -3.83 -13.74 -13.84
C GLU A 126 -4.78 -14.68 -14.58
N ILE A 127 -5.08 -14.36 -15.82
CA ILE A 127 -5.94 -15.18 -16.68
C ILE A 127 -5.07 -15.66 -17.84
N GLY A 128 -5.02 -16.96 -18.03
CA GLY A 128 -4.38 -17.59 -19.20
C GLY A 128 -5.40 -17.77 -20.32
N ILE A 129 -4.97 -17.59 -21.55
CA ILE A 129 -5.75 -17.89 -22.76
C ILE A 129 -5.26 -19.22 -23.30
N TYR A 130 -6.16 -20.14 -23.48
CA TYR A 130 -5.87 -21.50 -23.93
C TYR A 130 -6.49 -21.81 -25.30
N MET A 131 -5.89 -22.75 -26.02
CA MET A 131 -6.47 -23.31 -27.23
C MET A 131 -7.44 -24.42 -26.83
N THR A 132 -8.71 -24.27 -27.17
CA THR A 132 -9.74 -25.28 -26.96
C THR A 132 -10.03 -26.06 -28.23
N SER A 133 -10.81 -27.15 -28.14
CA SER A 133 -11.27 -27.91 -29.31
C SER A 133 -12.13 -27.10 -30.28
N GLU A 134 -12.75 -26.03 -29.81
CA GLU A 134 -13.61 -25.13 -30.61
C GLU A 134 -12.87 -23.93 -31.15
N GLY A 135 -11.60 -23.71 -30.75
CA GLY A 135 -10.76 -22.59 -31.15
C GLY A 135 -10.06 -21.91 -29.98
N PRO A 136 -9.28 -20.86 -30.23
CA PRO A 136 -8.62 -20.12 -29.16
C PRO A 136 -9.63 -19.32 -28.33
N GLU A 137 -9.44 -19.30 -27.01
CA GLU A 137 -10.13 -18.36 -26.13
C GLU A 137 -9.67 -16.93 -26.47
N ILE A 138 -10.57 -15.98 -26.33
CA ILE A 138 -10.27 -14.56 -26.56
C ILE A 138 -10.79 -13.72 -25.40
N ILE A 139 -10.07 -12.65 -25.08
CA ILE A 139 -10.56 -11.64 -24.16
C ILE A 139 -11.45 -10.69 -24.95
N THR A 140 -12.71 -10.57 -24.55
CA THR A 140 -13.70 -9.73 -25.23
C THR A 140 -14.76 -9.24 -24.26
N LYS A 141 -15.40 -8.13 -24.60
CA LYS A 141 -16.62 -7.64 -23.94
C LYS A 141 -17.88 -8.30 -24.48
N GLU A 142 -17.81 -8.83 -25.69
CA GLU A 142 -18.95 -9.48 -26.34
C GLU A 142 -19.10 -10.92 -25.83
N ILE A 143 -19.73 -11.07 -24.66
CA ILE A 143 -19.96 -12.36 -24.04
C ILE A 143 -21.45 -12.68 -24.15
N PRO A 144 -21.84 -13.70 -24.93
CA PRO A 144 -23.23 -14.14 -25.00
C PRO A 144 -23.74 -14.54 -23.61
N HIS A 145 -25.02 -14.26 -23.35
CA HIS A 145 -25.73 -14.63 -22.11
C HIS A 145 -25.37 -13.85 -20.84
N LEU A 146 -24.46 -12.88 -20.88
CA LEU A 146 -24.24 -11.94 -19.79
C LEU A 146 -25.00 -10.64 -20.04
N ASP A 147 -25.57 -10.08 -18.97
CA ASP A 147 -26.26 -8.80 -19.06
C ASP A 147 -25.29 -7.61 -19.12
N ALA A 148 -25.77 -6.48 -19.61
CA ALA A 148 -24.97 -5.28 -19.74
C ALA A 148 -24.47 -4.74 -18.39
N HIS A 149 -25.15 -5.05 -17.28
CA HIS A 149 -24.75 -4.63 -15.96
C HIS A 149 -23.48 -5.35 -15.50
N SER A 150 -23.36 -6.65 -15.76
CA SER A 150 -22.16 -7.44 -15.46
C SER A 150 -20.95 -7.00 -16.28
N LEU A 151 -21.17 -6.48 -17.49
CA LEU A 151 -20.10 -6.06 -18.41
C LEU A 151 -19.76 -4.56 -18.32
N ARG A 152 -20.42 -3.81 -17.44
CA ARG A 152 -20.31 -2.33 -17.37
C ARG A 152 -18.89 -1.81 -17.10
N HIS A 153 -18.06 -2.61 -16.42
CA HIS A 153 -16.72 -2.25 -16.02
C HIS A 153 -15.63 -2.67 -17.01
N LEU A 154 -16.01 -3.30 -18.11
CA LEU A 154 -15.10 -3.71 -19.18
C LEU A 154 -15.00 -2.64 -20.26
N ASP A 155 -13.78 -2.44 -20.78
CA ASP A 155 -13.52 -1.63 -21.97
C ASP A 155 -13.89 -2.39 -23.25
N GLU A 156 -13.64 -1.79 -24.42
CA GLU A 156 -13.92 -2.39 -25.73
C GLU A 156 -13.12 -3.68 -25.98
N ASN A 157 -11.98 -3.84 -25.31
CA ASN A 157 -11.11 -5.02 -25.41
C ASN A 157 -11.43 -6.11 -24.39
N GLY A 158 -12.46 -5.93 -23.54
CA GLY A 158 -12.81 -6.87 -22.49
C GLY A 158 -11.92 -6.79 -21.25
N LEU A 159 -11.14 -5.72 -21.08
CA LEU A 159 -10.32 -5.46 -19.90
C LEU A 159 -11.07 -4.55 -18.92
N VAL A 160 -10.83 -4.75 -17.63
CA VAL A 160 -11.42 -3.91 -16.58
C VAL A 160 -10.85 -2.49 -16.66
N THR A 161 -11.73 -1.49 -16.67
CA THR A 161 -11.33 -0.08 -16.68
C THR A 161 -10.76 0.34 -15.33
N LEU A 162 -9.70 1.17 -15.35
CA LEU A 162 -9.09 1.68 -14.12
C LEU A 162 -10.09 2.49 -13.29
N GLY A 163 -10.10 2.26 -11.99
CA GLY A 163 -11.01 2.96 -11.07
C GLY A 163 -12.39 2.34 -10.96
N SER A 164 -12.65 1.23 -11.64
CA SER A 164 -13.91 0.50 -11.52
C SER A 164 -14.07 -0.13 -10.15
N TRP A 165 -15.27 -0.07 -9.61
CA TRP A 165 -15.65 -0.83 -8.42
C TRP A 165 -15.91 -2.28 -8.83
N ILE A 166 -15.18 -3.21 -8.22
CA ILE A 166 -15.30 -4.65 -8.49
C ILE A 166 -15.94 -5.32 -7.28
N GLU A 167 -16.98 -6.10 -7.52
CA GLU A 167 -17.65 -6.93 -6.54
C GLU A 167 -17.22 -8.39 -6.72
N THR A 168 -17.20 -9.13 -5.62
CA THR A 168 -16.89 -10.58 -5.61
C THR A 168 -18.14 -11.39 -5.75
#